data_7ae891e72d0d5aa1c64d2a033b308f33
#
_entry.id   7ae891e72d0d5aa1c64d2a033b308f33
#
_cell.length_a   1.000
_cell.length_b   1.000
_cell.length_c   1.000
_cell.angle_alpha   90.00
_cell.angle_beta   90.00
_cell.angle_gamma   90.00
#
_symmetry.space_group_name_H-M   'P 1'
#
loop_
_entity.id
_entity.type
_entity.pdbx_description
1 polymer ?
#
loop_
_entity_poly.entity_id
_entity_poly.type
_entity_poly.pdbx_seq_one_letter_code
_entity_poly.pdbx_strand_id
1 'polypeptide(L)'
;MQERGQRMNKYDLVIIGSGASGLSAGVSALKSGIKNVLILEMEDVLGGNLNLFIDNGFGKYYLNETVTGPELGSILIKDYKALGGLYKLNTRVLEVNRDKIITYVNPEEGIVEIEAKAIILAAGCRERYTGNILIPIHKFTGIFTVGAAHRLINYSGYIPGKEVIISGDDIWTLIVARRLVIEGATIKGIVTQRKSLNFLHYRLNCGIN
;
A
#
# COMPACT_ATOMS: atom_id res chain seq x y z
N MET A 1 41.23 -14.02 8.52
CA MET A 1 39.80 -13.82 8.25
C MET A 1 39.65 -13.84 6.74
N GLN A 2 39.13 -14.92 6.18
CA GLN A 2 38.85 -15.00 4.75
C GLN A 2 37.53 -14.26 4.50
N GLU A 3 37.58 -13.13 3.81
CA GLU A 3 36.41 -12.52 3.17
C GLU A 3 35.91 -13.53 2.13
N ARG A 4 34.84 -14.27 2.46
CA ARG A 4 34.05 -14.94 1.45
C ARG A 4 33.39 -13.84 0.62
N GLY A 5 33.95 -13.57 -0.55
CA GLY A 5 33.31 -12.76 -1.57
C GLY A 5 31.96 -13.37 -1.91
N GLN A 6 30.92 -12.97 -1.19
CA GLN A 6 29.55 -13.38 -1.45
C GLN A 6 29.19 -12.82 -2.81
N ARG A 7 28.99 -13.69 -3.80
CA ARG A 7 28.65 -13.32 -5.16
C ARG A 7 27.30 -12.60 -5.12
N MET A 8 27.30 -11.31 -5.34
CA MET A 8 26.11 -10.47 -5.32
C MET A 8 25.09 -10.99 -6.34
N ASN A 9 23.86 -11.21 -5.92
CA ASN A 9 22.78 -11.63 -6.82
C ASN A 9 22.45 -10.51 -7.80
N LYS A 10 22.28 -10.86 -9.09
CA LYS A 10 21.99 -9.92 -10.16
C LYS A 10 20.60 -10.14 -10.73
N TYR A 11 19.86 -9.05 -10.91
CA TYR A 11 18.52 -9.05 -11.46
C TYR A 11 18.42 -8.17 -12.70
N ASP A 12 17.55 -8.53 -13.65
CA ASP A 12 17.28 -7.69 -14.80
C ASP A 12 16.45 -6.47 -14.38
N LEU A 13 15.49 -6.68 -13.49
CA LEU A 13 14.64 -5.63 -12.94
C LEU A 13 14.37 -5.88 -11.47
N VAL A 14 14.55 -4.86 -10.63
CA VAL A 14 14.08 -4.87 -9.25
C VAL A 14 13.00 -3.80 -9.09
N ILE A 15 11.89 -4.18 -8.47
CA ILE A 15 10.76 -3.31 -8.20
C ILE A 15 10.62 -3.16 -6.69
N ILE A 16 10.61 -1.93 -6.20
CA ILE A 16 10.51 -1.62 -4.77
C ILE A 16 9.05 -1.27 -4.46
N GLY A 17 8.36 -2.19 -3.81
CA GLY A 17 6.94 -2.13 -3.46
C GLY A 17 6.05 -2.97 -4.37
N SER A 18 5.08 -3.66 -3.78
CA SER A 18 4.15 -4.58 -4.43
C SER A 18 2.72 -4.06 -4.53
N GLY A 19 2.52 -2.75 -4.45
CA GLY A 19 1.20 -2.16 -4.69
C GLY A 19 0.75 -2.29 -6.16
N ALA A 20 -0.37 -1.65 -6.51
CA ALA A 20 -0.92 -1.69 -7.87
C ALA A 20 0.14 -1.40 -8.95
N SER A 21 0.93 -0.33 -8.75
CA SER A 21 1.97 0.09 -9.71
C SER A 21 3.09 -0.94 -9.82
N GLY A 22 3.59 -1.46 -8.69
CA GLY A 22 4.70 -2.42 -8.67
C GLY A 22 4.32 -3.75 -9.30
N LEU A 23 3.16 -4.30 -8.93
CA LEU A 23 2.65 -5.55 -9.52
C LEU A 23 2.37 -5.40 -11.01
N SER A 24 1.70 -4.32 -11.43
CA SER A 24 1.42 -4.07 -12.85
C SER A 24 2.72 -3.90 -13.67
N ALA A 25 3.72 -3.20 -13.13
CA ALA A 25 5.02 -3.06 -13.76
C ALA A 25 5.73 -4.43 -13.88
N GLY A 26 5.68 -5.25 -12.83
CA GLY A 26 6.25 -6.59 -12.85
C GLY A 26 5.60 -7.51 -13.87
N VAL A 27 4.25 -7.53 -13.91
CA VAL A 27 3.50 -8.29 -14.92
C VAL A 27 3.85 -7.83 -16.33
N SER A 28 3.90 -6.52 -16.57
CA SER A 28 4.24 -5.95 -17.88
C SER A 28 5.68 -6.31 -18.30
N ALA A 29 6.62 -6.22 -17.38
CA ALA A 29 8.02 -6.57 -17.64
C ALA A 29 8.17 -8.05 -18.02
N LEU A 30 7.54 -8.95 -17.27
CA LEU A 30 7.57 -10.38 -17.56
C LEU A 30 6.90 -10.71 -18.90
N LYS A 31 5.74 -10.11 -19.19
CA LYS A 31 5.07 -10.25 -20.52
C LYS A 31 5.92 -9.72 -21.67
N SER A 32 6.78 -8.73 -21.42
CA SER A 32 7.71 -8.19 -22.41
C SER A 32 9.00 -9.01 -22.56
N GLY A 33 9.13 -10.14 -21.87
CA GLY A 33 10.26 -11.07 -22.00
C GLY A 33 11.43 -10.82 -21.02
N ILE A 34 11.31 -9.89 -20.09
CA ILE A 34 12.30 -9.74 -18.99
C ILE A 34 12.13 -10.93 -18.04
N LYS A 35 13.20 -11.71 -17.81
CA LYS A 35 13.09 -12.99 -17.11
C LYS A 35 13.35 -12.92 -15.61
N ASN A 36 14.28 -12.10 -15.18
CA ASN A 36 14.75 -12.06 -13.79
C ASN A 36 14.23 -10.78 -13.11
N VAL A 37 12.90 -10.78 -12.80
CA VAL A 37 12.21 -9.66 -12.17
C VAL A 37 11.96 -9.98 -10.71
N LEU A 38 12.45 -9.13 -9.79
CA LEU A 38 12.27 -9.25 -8.35
C LEU A 38 11.44 -8.09 -7.80
N ILE A 39 10.41 -8.39 -7.02
CA ILE A 39 9.72 -7.41 -6.18
C ILE A 39 10.22 -7.51 -4.74
N LEU A 40 10.59 -6.37 -4.14
CA LEU A 40 10.90 -6.23 -2.73
C LEU A 40 9.72 -5.56 -2.02
N GLU A 41 9.11 -6.27 -1.06
CA GLU A 41 7.94 -5.79 -0.32
C GLU A 41 8.23 -5.77 1.18
N MET A 42 7.95 -4.65 1.84
CA MET A 42 8.23 -4.50 3.26
C MET A 42 7.19 -5.14 4.17
N GLU A 43 5.98 -5.35 3.68
CA GLU A 43 4.90 -6.02 4.41
C GLU A 43 5.03 -7.55 4.27
N ASP A 44 4.27 -8.28 5.07
CA ASP A 44 4.21 -9.74 5.06
C ASP A 44 3.34 -10.32 3.94
N VAL A 45 2.67 -9.45 3.17
CA VAL A 45 1.82 -9.80 2.05
C VAL A 45 2.03 -8.88 0.85
N LEU A 46 1.85 -9.40 -0.36
CA LEU A 46 1.82 -8.59 -1.58
C LEU A 46 0.49 -7.84 -1.70
N GLY A 47 0.49 -6.76 -2.49
CA GLY A 47 -0.72 -5.98 -2.83
C GLY A 47 -0.70 -4.55 -2.29
N GLY A 48 0.11 -4.27 -1.27
CA GLY A 48 0.23 -2.94 -0.68
C GLY A 48 -1.14 -2.36 -0.29
N ASN A 49 -1.39 -1.11 -0.63
CA ASN A 49 -2.64 -0.43 -0.28
C ASN A 49 -3.90 -1.02 -0.97
N LEU A 50 -3.78 -1.82 -2.03
CA LEU A 50 -4.93 -2.50 -2.61
C LEU A 50 -5.67 -3.36 -1.58
N ASN A 51 -4.94 -3.97 -0.66
CA ASN A 51 -5.53 -4.79 0.40
C ASN A 51 -6.39 -4.00 1.40
N LEU A 52 -6.28 -2.68 1.42
CA LEU A 52 -7.05 -1.80 2.30
C LEU A 52 -8.36 -1.30 1.69
N PHE A 53 -8.43 -1.22 0.36
CA PHE A 53 -9.54 -0.55 -0.33
C PHE A 53 -10.60 -1.53 -0.77
N ILE A 54 -11.54 -1.81 0.13
CA ILE A 54 -12.69 -2.69 -0.13
C ILE A 54 -13.79 -2.04 -0.97
N ASP A 55 -13.66 -0.75 -1.29
CA ASP A 55 -14.59 -0.04 -2.16
C ASP A 55 -14.35 -0.40 -3.63
N ASN A 56 -15.41 -0.42 -4.42
CA ASN A 56 -15.36 -0.58 -5.87
C ASN A 56 -14.78 0.68 -6.53
N GLY A 57 -14.06 0.49 -7.65
CA GLY A 57 -13.48 1.60 -8.41
C GLY A 57 -12.13 1.26 -9.02
N PHE A 58 -11.63 0.08 -8.73
CA PHE A 58 -10.37 -0.45 -9.26
C PHE A 58 -10.61 -1.32 -10.50
N GLY A 59 -9.57 -1.57 -11.27
CA GLY A 59 -9.61 -2.53 -12.37
C GLY A 59 -10.05 -1.98 -13.72
N LYS A 60 -10.72 -0.83 -13.80
CA LYS A 60 -11.29 -0.29 -15.05
C LYS A 60 -10.31 -0.29 -16.23
N TYR A 61 -9.06 0.10 -16.01
CA TYR A 61 -8.04 0.16 -17.07
C TYR A 61 -7.28 -1.14 -17.30
N TYR A 62 -7.32 -2.06 -16.35
CA TYR A 62 -6.60 -3.34 -16.43
C TYR A 62 -7.53 -4.49 -16.85
N LEU A 63 -8.76 -4.50 -16.33
CA LEU A 63 -9.74 -5.57 -16.50
C LEU A 63 -10.91 -5.19 -17.42
N ASN A 64 -11.08 -3.91 -17.75
CA ASN A 64 -12.28 -3.32 -18.36
C ASN A 64 -13.56 -3.48 -17.53
N GLU A 65 -13.41 -3.80 -16.24
CA GLU A 65 -14.48 -3.92 -15.29
C GLU A 65 -14.09 -3.25 -13.96
N THR A 66 -15.08 -3.01 -13.10
CA THR A 66 -14.86 -2.37 -11.80
C THR A 66 -14.89 -3.43 -10.71
N VAL A 67 -13.81 -3.52 -9.96
CA VAL A 67 -13.60 -4.46 -8.85
C VAL A 67 -13.13 -3.71 -7.60
N THR A 68 -13.08 -4.40 -6.47
CA THR A 68 -12.46 -3.90 -5.24
C THR A 68 -10.93 -3.92 -5.32
N GLY A 69 -10.27 -3.19 -4.42
CA GLY A 69 -8.81 -3.21 -4.32
C GLY A 69 -8.24 -4.61 -4.09
N PRO A 70 -8.73 -5.39 -3.10
CA PRO A 70 -8.27 -6.76 -2.87
C PRO A 70 -8.48 -7.71 -4.06
N GLU A 71 -9.59 -7.58 -4.79
CA GLU A 71 -9.82 -8.37 -6.01
C GLU A 71 -8.79 -8.06 -7.08
N LEU A 72 -8.54 -6.77 -7.38
CA LEU A 72 -7.48 -6.38 -8.30
C LEU A 72 -6.11 -6.85 -7.83
N GLY A 73 -5.81 -6.69 -6.53
CA GLY A 73 -4.57 -7.16 -5.92
C GLY A 73 -4.36 -8.67 -6.14
N SER A 74 -5.40 -9.47 -5.88
CA SER A 74 -5.36 -10.92 -6.06
C SER A 74 -5.10 -11.32 -7.51
N ILE A 75 -5.74 -10.65 -8.46
CA ILE A 75 -5.54 -10.89 -9.90
C ILE A 75 -4.10 -10.56 -10.30
N LEU A 76 -3.59 -9.38 -9.93
CA LEU A 76 -2.23 -8.97 -10.27
C LEU A 76 -1.17 -9.90 -9.65
N ILE A 77 -1.36 -10.32 -8.39
CA ILE A 77 -0.47 -11.26 -7.70
C ILE A 77 -0.47 -12.61 -8.41
N LYS A 78 -1.66 -13.12 -8.78
CA LYS A 78 -1.80 -14.37 -9.52
C LYS A 78 -1.07 -14.30 -10.86
N ASP A 79 -1.28 -13.24 -11.63
CA ASP A 79 -0.64 -13.02 -12.93
C ASP A 79 0.89 -12.96 -12.79
N TYR A 80 1.38 -12.19 -11.81
CA TYR A 80 2.82 -12.05 -11.56
C TYR A 80 3.48 -13.39 -11.21
N LYS A 81 2.85 -14.16 -10.32
CA LYS A 81 3.35 -15.49 -9.93
C LYS A 81 3.29 -16.49 -11.08
N ALA A 82 2.21 -16.48 -11.85
CA ALA A 82 2.05 -17.38 -13.02
C ALA A 82 3.11 -17.14 -14.11
N LEU A 83 3.60 -15.90 -14.23
CA LEU A 83 4.69 -15.54 -15.15
C LEU A 83 6.09 -15.81 -14.58
N GLY A 84 6.20 -16.40 -13.39
CA GLY A 84 7.49 -16.71 -12.76
C GLY A 84 8.15 -15.52 -12.07
N GLY A 85 7.40 -14.51 -11.69
CA GLY A 85 7.91 -13.34 -10.97
C GLY A 85 8.43 -13.70 -9.58
N LEU A 86 9.60 -13.17 -9.22
CA LEU A 86 10.25 -13.36 -7.92
C LEU A 86 9.82 -12.27 -6.95
N TYR A 87 9.69 -12.60 -5.68
CA TYR A 87 9.39 -11.61 -4.64
C TYR A 87 10.00 -11.99 -3.30
N LYS A 88 10.27 -10.97 -2.48
CA LYS A 88 10.68 -11.10 -1.08
C LYS A 88 9.75 -10.24 -0.23
N LEU A 89 9.12 -10.86 0.76
CA LEU A 89 8.27 -10.22 1.77
C LEU A 89 9.09 -9.83 3.00
N ASN A 90 8.52 -9.04 3.90
CA ASN A 90 9.20 -8.54 5.09
C ASN A 90 10.57 -7.91 4.78
N THR A 91 10.72 -7.38 3.56
CA THR A 91 12.00 -6.93 3.03
C THR A 91 11.99 -5.41 2.86
N ARG A 92 12.75 -4.74 3.71
CA ARG A 92 12.87 -3.28 3.70
C ARG A 92 14.12 -2.85 2.98
N VAL A 93 13.94 -2.09 1.90
CA VAL A 93 15.05 -1.43 1.20
C VAL A 93 15.55 -0.28 2.06
N LEU A 94 16.86 -0.26 2.30
CA LEU A 94 17.55 0.75 3.09
C LEU A 94 18.18 1.82 2.21
N GLU A 95 18.79 1.39 1.10
CA GLU A 95 19.53 2.28 0.20
C GLU A 95 19.47 1.77 -1.25
N VAL A 96 19.50 2.69 -2.17
CA VAL A 96 19.72 2.46 -3.61
C VAL A 96 20.80 3.43 -4.06
N ASN A 97 21.93 2.93 -4.52
CA ASN A 97 23.03 3.77 -4.98
C ASN A 97 22.97 4.04 -6.50
N ARG A 98 23.90 4.87 -6.99
CA ARG A 98 24.00 5.25 -8.42
C ARG A 98 24.39 4.08 -9.33
N ASP A 99 25.09 3.09 -8.81
CA ASP A 99 25.51 1.88 -9.52
C ASP A 99 24.41 0.83 -9.56
N LYS A 100 23.19 1.19 -9.09
CA LYS A 100 22.01 0.31 -9.02
C LYS A 100 22.22 -0.90 -8.11
N ILE A 101 23.02 -0.73 -7.08
CA ILE A 101 23.13 -1.67 -5.97
C ILE A 101 22.04 -1.27 -4.96
N ILE A 102 21.29 -2.26 -4.55
CA ILE A 102 20.19 -2.11 -3.60
C ILE A 102 20.58 -2.85 -2.33
N THR A 103 20.62 -2.12 -1.23
CA THR A 103 20.79 -2.68 0.11
C THR A 103 19.43 -2.83 0.76
N TYR A 104 19.10 -4.03 1.19
CA TYR A 104 17.87 -4.32 1.92
C TYR A 104 18.13 -5.14 3.18
N VAL A 105 17.15 -5.18 4.07
CA VAL A 105 17.14 -6.03 5.25
C VAL A 105 15.86 -6.83 5.32
N ASN A 106 15.97 -8.10 5.68
CA ASN A 106 14.84 -8.97 6.03
C ASN A 106 15.20 -9.90 7.19
N PRO A 107 14.20 -10.54 7.85
CA PRO A 107 14.45 -11.41 9.00
C PRO A 107 15.28 -12.67 8.68
N GLU A 108 15.23 -13.16 7.45
CA GLU A 108 15.82 -14.43 7.05
C GLU A 108 17.29 -14.29 6.65
N GLU A 109 17.63 -13.21 5.92
CA GLU A 109 18.94 -13.02 5.29
C GLU A 109 19.77 -11.94 6.00
N GLY A 110 19.15 -11.13 6.88
CA GLY A 110 19.79 -9.95 7.46
C GLY A 110 19.97 -8.83 6.44
N ILE A 111 21.12 -8.16 6.45
CA ILE A 111 21.45 -7.10 5.50
C ILE A 111 22.10 -7.74 4.27
N VAL A 112 21.53 -7.47 3.10
CA VAL A 112 21.96 -8.04 1.82
C VAL A 112 22.07 -6.93 0.77
N GLU A 113 23.04 -7.07 -0.12
CA GLU A 113 23.21 -6.24 -1.30
C GLU A 113 22.94 -7.06 -2.57
N ILE A 114 22.19 -6.45 -3.48
CA ILE A 114 21.88 -7.00 -4.80
C ILE A 114 22.14 -5.95 -5.90
N GLU A 115 22.44 -6.42 -7.10
CA GLU A 115 22.62 -5.57 -8.27
C GLU A 115 21.45 -5.69 -9.23
N ALA A 116 20.95 -4.58 -9.79
CA ALA A 116 19.89 -4.55 -10.77
C ALA A 116 20.33 -3.85 -12.05
N LYS A 117 19.91 -4.33 -13.24
CA LYS A 117 20.09 -3.59 -14.48
C LYS A 117 19.16 -2.36 -14.56
N ALA A 118 17.95 -2.50 -14.01
CA ALA A 118 16.97 -1.44 -13.90
C ALA A 118 16.22 -1.53 -12.55
N ILE A 119 15.75 -0.39 -12.05
CA ILE A 119 15.01 -0.29 -10.79
C ILE A 119 13.75 0.52 -11.04
N ILE A 120 12.63 0.01 -10.53
CA ILE A 120 11.35 0.75 -10.48
C ILE A 120 11.03 1.03 -9.02
N LEU A 121 10.88 2.31 -8.67
CA LEU A 121 10.44 2.73 -7.36
C LEU A 121 8.90 2.84 -7.36
N ALA A 122 8.24 1.89 -6.69
CA ALA A 122 6.78 1.81 -6.54
C ALA A 122 6.37 1.79 -5.06
N ALA A 123 7.07 2.54 -4.22
CA ALA A 123 6.96 2.54 -2.75
C ALA A 123 5.64 3.11 -2.22
N GLY A 124 4.77 3.63 -3.09
CA GLY A 124 3.49 4.21 -2.72
C GLY A 124 3.61 5.53 -1.97
N CYS A 125 2.60 5.84 -1.17
CA CYS A 125 2.58 7.04 -0.33
C CYS A 125 2.10 6.69 1.08
N ARG A 126 2.43 7.56 2.02
CA ARG A 126 1.92 7.52 3.40
C ARG A 126 1.24 8.83 3.73
N GLU A 127 0.30 8.78 4.66
CA GLU A 127 -0.23 9.99 5.28
C GLU A 127 0.88 10.78 5.99
N ARG A 128 0.67 12.08 6.12
CA ARG A 128 1.63 12.95 6.81
C ARG A 128 1.78 12.52 8.26
N TYR A 129 3.01 12.52 8.73
CA TYR A 129 3.30 12.30 10.15
C TYR A 129 2.64 13.39 11.00
N THR A 130 2.03 12.99 12.09
CA THR A 130 1.23 13.87 12.95
C THR A 130 2.03 15.01 13.60
N GLY A 131 3.34 14.83 13.76
CA GLY A 131 4.25 15.90 14.16
C GLY A 131 4.26 17.10 13.19
N ASN A 132 4.00 16.85 11.90
CA ASN A 132 3.96 17.90 10.88
C ASN A 132 2.66 18.73 10.91
N ILE A 133 1.62 18.27 11.61
CA ILE A 133 0.34 18.97 11.77
C ILE A 133 0.16 19.54 13.18
N LEU A 134 1.21 19.49 14.01
CA LEU A 134 1.23 20.02 15.36
C LEU A 134 0.14 19.50 16.31
N ILE A 135 -0.44 18.34 16.02
CA ILE A 135 -1.40 17.68 16.91
C ILE A 135 -0.63 16.66 17.77
N PRO A 136 -0.58 16.87 19.08
CA PRO A 136 0.16 15.99 20.00
C PRO A 136 -0.61 14.68 20.29
N ILE A 137 -0.93 13.91 19.26
CA ILE A 137 -1.77 12.70 19.36
C ILE A 137 -1.17 11.65 20.32
N HIS A 138 0.15 11.65 20.47
CA HIS A 138 0.83 10.73 21.39
C HIS A 138 0.51 10.99 22.88
N LYS A 139 -0.09 12.15 23.19
CA LYS A 139 -0.50 12.52 24.57
C LYS A 139 -1.95 12.11 24.87
N PHE A 140 -2.71 11.68 23.89
CA PHE A 140 -4.13 11.37 24.06
C PHE A 140 -4.41 9.96 23.54
N THR A 141 -5.16 9.19 24.30
CA THR A 141 -5.75 7.93 23.84
C THR A 141 -6.94 8.22 22.92
N GLY A 142 -7.10 7.40 21.89
CA GLY A 142 -8.26 7.48 21.00
C GLY A 142 -8.13 8.47 19.86
N ILE A 143 -6.96 9.08 19.64
CA ILE A 143 -6.70 9.88 18.45
C ILE A 143 -5.90 9.03 17.46
N PHE A 144 -6.46 8.84 16.27
CA PHE A 144 -5.87 8.07 15.19
C PHE A 144 -5.77 8.92 13.93
N THR A 145 -4.75 8.72 13.13
CA THR A 145 -4.78 9.19 11.75
C THR A 145 -5.75 8.34 10.95
N VAL A 146 -6.27 8.87 9.85
CA VAL A 146 -7.24 8.17 8.98
C VAL A 146 -6.67 6.85 8.45
N GLY A 147 -5.41 6.85 8.01
CA GLY A 147 -4.75 5.64 7.53
C GLY A 147 -4.49 4.61 8.63
N ALA A 148 -4.13 5.04 9.83
CA ALA A 148 -3.97 4.13 10.97
C ALA A 148 -5.30 3.49 11.35
N ALA A 149 -6.40 4.26 11.40
CA ALA A 149 -7.74 3.74 11.66
C ALA A 149 -8.17 2.74 10.58
N HIS A 150 -7.93 3.06 9.31
CA HIS A 150 -8.27 2.19 8.17
C HIS A 150 -7.48 0.86 8.20
N ARG A 151 -6.18 0.91 8.51
CA ARG A 151 -5.37 -0.31 8.70
C ARG A 151 -5.87 -1.15 9.88
N LEU A 152 -6.19 -0.51 11.01
CA LEU A 152 -6.68 -1.21 12.20
C LEU A 152 -7.96 -2.01 11.89
N ILE A 153 -8.88 -1.42 11.12
CA ILE A 153 -10.11 -2.08 10.70
C ILE A 153 -9.83 -3.22 9.73
N ASN A 154 -9.12 -2.94 8.64
CA ASN A 154 -9.03 -3.87 7.50
C ASN A 154 -7.99 -4.96 7.67
N TYR A 155 -6.91 -4.73 8.43
CA TYR A 155 -5.90 -5.76 8.71
C TYR A 155 -6.11 -6.47 10.05
N SER A 156 -6.56 -5.72 11.07
CA SER A 156 -6.64 -6.27 12.43
C SER A 156 -8.06 -6.63 12.87
N GLY A 157 -9.09 -6.18 12.12
CA GLY A 157 -10.49 -6.43 12.46
C GLY A 157 -10.99 -5.65 13.68
N TYR A 158 -10.28 -4.59 14.08
CA TYR A 158 -10.67 -3.78 15.25
C TYR A 158 -11.15 -2.40 14.82
N ILE A 159 -12.24 -1.92 15.43
CA ILE A 159 -12.66 -0.53 15.30
C ILE A 159 -11.94 0.34 16.34
N PRO A 160 -11.43 1.53 15.95
CA PRO A 160 -10.71 2.42 16.87
C PRO A 160 -11.61 3.00 17.99
N GLY A 161 -12.92 3.00 17.79
CA GLY A 161 -13.91 3.47 18.76
C GLY A 161 -15.34 3.25 18.28
N LYS A 162 -16.29 3.15 19.24
CA LYS A 162 -17.71 3.01 18.92
C LYS A 162 -18.40 4.32 18.58
N GLU A 163 -17.92 5.42 19.13
CA GLU A 163 -18.40 6.78 18.86
C GLU A 163 -17.21 7.60 18.36
N VAL A 164 -17.32 8.14 17.15
CA VAL A 164 -16.18 8.71 16.44
C VAL A 164 -16.52 10.11 15.91
N ILE A 165 -15.59 11.03 16.07
CA ILE A 165 -15.54 12.31 15.36
C ILE A 165 -14.38 12.24 14.37
N ILE A 166 -14.60 12.63 13.13
CA ILE A 166 -13.59 12.60 12.09
C ILE A 166 -13.27 14.05 11.70
N SER A 167 -11.97 14.38 11.65
CA SER A 167 -11.50 15.68 11.15
C SER A 167 -10.82 15.49 9.80
N GLY A 168 -11.35 16.14 8.78
CA GLY A 168 -10.82 16.08 7.41
C GLY A 168 -11.80 16.63 6.39
N ASP A 169 -11.30 16.92 5.19
CA ASP A 169 -12.07 17.57 4.12
C ASP A 169 -11.89 16.90 2.75
N ASP A 170 -11.32 15.71 2.71
CA ASP A 170 -11.06 14.94 1.50
C ASP A 170 -11.96 13.70 1.40
N ILE A 171 -11.83 13.01 0.28
CA ILE A 171 -12.59 11.78 0.00
C ILE A 171 -12.28 10.66 1.00
N TRP A 172 -11.06 10.60 1.54
CA TRP A 172 -10.64 9.59 2.50
C TRP A 172 -11.41 9.68 3.81
N THR A 173 -11.74 10.91 4.23
CA THR A 173 -12.60 11.18 5.38
C THR A 173 -13.94 10.45 5.26
N LEU A 174 -14.55 10.51 4.08
CA LEU A 174 -15.86 9.89 3.81
C LEU A 174 -15.76 8.37 3.65
N ILE A 175 -14.71 7.88 2.99
CA ILE A 175 -14.46 6.43 2.84
C ILE A 175 -14.29 5.76 4.20
N VAL A 176 -13.47 6.35 5.07
CA VAL A 176 -13.23 5.78 6.41
C VAL A 176 -14.46 5.97 7.31
N ALA A 177 -15.20 7.09 7.21
CA ALA A 177 -16.47 7.26 7.90
C ALA A 177 -17.46 6.14 7.55
N ARG A 178 -17.65 5.89 6.24
CA ARG A 178 -18.51 4.79 5.75
C ARG A 178 -18.04 3.44 6.28
N ARG A 179 -16.73 3.19 6.22
CA ARG A 179 -16.17 1.92 6.71
C ARG A 179 -16.43 1.71 8.20
N LEU A 180 -16.25 2.73 9.02
CA LEU A 180 -16.53 2.70 10.45
C LEU A 180 -18.00 2.41 10.74
N VAL A 181 -18.92 3.02 9.98
CA VAL A 181 -20.37 2.77 10.14
C VAL A 181 -20.73 1.32 9.78
N ILE A 182 -20.15 0.76 8.72
CA ILE A 182 -20.35 -0.65 8.34
C ILE A 182 -19.91 -1.59 9.47
N GLU A 183 -18.83 -1.25 10.17
CA GLU A 183 -18.33 -2.04 11.31
C GLU A 183 -19.05 -1.75 12.64
N GLY A 184 -20.11 -0.92 12.61
CA GLY A 184 -20.96 -0.67 13.77
C GLY A 184 -20.55 0.53 14.63
N ALA A 185 -19.67 1.39 14.17
CA ALA A 185 -19.38 2.65 14.84
C ALA A 185 -20.44 3.73 14.51
N THR A 186 -20.64 4.66 15.43
CA THR A 186 -21.51 5.82 15.24
C THR A 186 -20.63 7.05 14.98
N ILE A 187 -20.83 7.69 13.82
CA ILE A 187 -20.16 8.96 13.51
C ILE A 187 -20.95 10.10 14.14
N LYS A 188 -20.40 10.72 15.19
CA LYS A 188 -21.01 11.86 15.89
C LYS A 188 -20.85 13.17 15.13
N GLY A 189 -19.85 13.26 14.26
CA GLY A 189 -19.64 14.45 13.45
C GLY A 189 -18.41 14.36 12.56
N ILE A 190 -18.41 15.17 11.51
CA ILE A 190 -17.26 15.39 10.64
C ILE A 190 -16.89 16.86 10.73
N VAL A 191 -15.67 17.17 11.14
CA VAL A 191 -15.12 18.53 11.24
C VAL A 191 -14.32 18.80 9.97
N THR A 192 -14.67 19.84 9.25
CA THR A 192 -14.03 20.23 8.00
C THR A 192 -13.79 21.74 7.95
N GLN A 193 -12.71 22.14 7.26
CA GLN A 193 -12.45 23.56 6.98
C GLN A 193 -13.20 24.05 5.75
N ARG A 194 -13.68 23.16 4.89
CA ARG A 194 -14.46 23.50 3.68
C ARG A 194 -15.92 23.76 4.02
N LYS A 195 -16.51 24.78 3.38
CA LYS A 195 -17.93 25.12 3.57
C LYS A 195 -18.89 24.04 3.03
N SER A 196 -18.45 23.18 2.13
CA SER A 196 -19.21 22.03 1.67
C SER A 196 -18.25 20.87 1.32
N LEU A 197 -18.57 19.67 1.77
CA LEU A 197 -18.03 18.44 1.22
C LEU A 197 -18.76 18.16 -0.10
N ASN A 198 -18.04 17.78 -1.16
CA ASN A 198 -18.64 17.40 -2.44
C ASN A 198 -19.33 16.04 -2.31
N PHE A 199 -20.44 15.99 -1.58
CA PHE A 199 -21.27 14.80 -1.37
C PHE A 199 -21.77 14.19 -2.68
N LEU A 200 -21.96 15.00 -3.72
CA LEU A 200 -22.47 14.53 -5.00
C LEU A 200 -21.52 13.52 -5.66
N HIS A 201 -20.23 13.78 -5.60
CA HIS A 201 -19.21 12.86 -6.18
C HIS A 201 -19.11 11.53 -5.41
N TYR A 202 -19.29 11.57 -4.11
CA TYR A 202 -19.27 10.39 -3.26
C TYR A 202 -20.54 9.53 -3.43
N ARG A 203 -21.71 10.18 -3.55
CA ARG A 203 -23.00 9.50 -3.77
C ARG A 203 -23.05 8.73 -5.08
N LEU A 204 -22.44 9.28 -6.13
CA LEU A 204 -22.37 8.65 -7.47
C LEU A 204 -21.39 7.46 -7.53
N ASN A 205 -20.34 7.48 -6.72
CA ASN A 205 -19.28 6.46 -6.78
C ASN A 205 -19.34 5.38 -5.69
N CYS A 206 -20.03 5.63 -4.58
CA CYS A 206 -19.97 4.75 -3.39
C CYS A 206 -21.33 4.22 -2.91
N GLY A 207 -22.44 4.49 -3.61
CA GLY A 207 -23.75 3.86 -3.36
C GLY A 207 -24.32 4.07 -1.94
N ILE A 208 -24.15 5.26 -1.36
CA ILE A 208 -24.88 5.61 -0.12
C ILE A 208 -26.24 6.20 -0.54
N ASN A 209 -27.30 5.49 -0.22
CA ASN A 209 -28.69 5.97 -0.23
C ASN A 209 -28.93 6.87 0.96
#